data_49f7b1283d04c2415ca222e758996c4a
#
_entry.id   49f7b1283d04c2415ca222e758996c4a
#
_cell.length_a   1.000
_cell.length_b   1.000
_cell.length_c   1.000
_cell.angle_alpha   90.00
_cell.angle_beta   90.00
_cell.angle_gamma   90.00
#
_symmetry.space_group_name_H-M   'P 1'
#
loop_
_entity.id
_entity.type
_entity.pdbx_description
1 polymer ?
#
loop_
_entity_poly.entity_id
_entity_poly.type
_entity_poly.pdbx_seq_one_letter_code
_entity_poly.pdbx_strand_id
1 'polypeptide(L)'
;MPRAGEPLKLSHEQYHRFLKVLDISAHEETLLTYGDITALHGIVPAIFGALAAEDGTEALERFARYKRLTGPVRVLVEPDGTRTSIRFSYDGHTGVLPASGVVIEQIILMNILRTGTGRHINHLRVESPRPYGTALKEFFGVSSHRAAQNSLVLASHDLA
;
A
#
# COMPACT_ATOMS: atom_id res chain seq x y z
N MET A 1 -15.69 25.95 -6.28
CA MET A 1 -15.58 24.56 -6.77
C MET A 1 -14.43 24.48 -7.76
N PRO A 2 -13.54 23.48 -7.65
CA PRO A 2 -12.50 23.28 -8.66
C PRO A 2 -13.15 23.01 -10.02
N ARG A 3 -12.55 23.51 -11.09
CA ARG A 3 -13.03 23.25 -12.46
C ARG A 3 -12.74 21.81 -12.84
N ALA A 4 -13.58 21.21 -13.66
CA ALA A 4 -13.35 19.88 -14.16
C ALA A 4 -11.95 19.79 -14.85
N GLY A 5 -11.09 18.88 -14.37
CA GLY A 5 -9.72 18.70 -14.85
C GLY A 5 -8.63 19.40 -14.03
N GLU A 6 -8.97 20.22 -13.04
CA GLU A 6 -7.96 20.74 -12.10
C GLU A 6 -7.63 19.70 -11.01
N PRO A 7 -6.34 19.48 -10.68
CA PRO A 7 -5.96 18.56 -9.63
C PRO A 7 -6.50 19.03 -8.28
N LEU A 8 -7.22 18.18 -7.58
CA LEU A 8 -7.72 18.46 -6.24
C LEU A 8 -6.56 18.47 -5.25
N LYS A 9 -6.27 19.63 -4.68
CA LYS A 9 -5.28 19.77 -3.59
C LYS A 9 -6.01 19.67 -2.25
N LEU A 10 -5.70 18.64 -1.49
CA LEU A 10 -6.21 18.45 -0.13
C LEU A 10 -5.12 18.77 0.90
N SER A 11 -5.49 19.37 2.01
CA SER A 11 -4.62 19.39 3.19
C SER A 11 -4.51 17.98 3.78
N HIS A 12 -3.49 17.73 4.63
CA HIS A 12 -3.35 16.45 5.33
C HIS A 12 -4.60 16.10 6.15
N GLU A 13 -5.22 17.09 6.80
CA GLU A 13 -6.45 16.88 7.57
C GLU A 13 -7.65 16.53 6.68
N GLN A 14 -7.80 17.21 5.55
CA GLN A 14 -8.87 16.90 4.58
C GLN A 14 -8.70 15.51 4.00
N TYR A 15 -7.46 15.12 3.66
CA TYR A 15 -7.15 13.80 3.16
C TYR A 15 -7.45 12.71 4.21
N HIS A 16 -7.04 12.93 5.47
CA HIS A 16 -7.33 12.02 6.56
C HIS A 16 -8.83 11.86 6.82
N ARG A 17 -9.60 12.98 6.76
CA ARG A 17 -11.06 12.95 6.87
C ARG A 17 -11.70 12.16 5.73
N PHE A 18 -11.22 12.33 4.51
CA PHE A 18 -11.66 11.56 3.35
C PHE A 18 -11.45 10.05 3.56
N LEU A 19 -10.26 9.65 4.01
CA LEU A 19 -9.97 8.24 4.30
C LEU A 19 -10.86 7.66 5.42
N LYS A 20 -11.21 8.45 6.44
CA LYS A 20 -12.16 8.01 7.47
C LYS A 20 -13.56 7.77 6.91
N VAL A 21 -14.01 8.56 5.95
CA VAL A 21 -15.29 8.33 5.27
C VAL A 21 -15.24 7.04 4.46
N LEU A 22 -14.14 6.78 3.76
CA LEU A 22 -13.94 5.51 3.06
C LEU A 22 -13.97 4.30 4.00
N ASP A 23 -13.38 4.39 5.19
CA ASP A 23 -13.39 3.32 6.19
C ASP A 23 -14.80 2.89 6.61
N ILE A 24 -15.76 3.81 6.55
CA ILE A 24 -17.16 3.54 6.92
C ILE A 24 -17.94 2.92 5.77
N SER A 25 -17.61 3.30 4.53
CA SER A 25 -18.41 3.01 3.34
C SER A 25 -17.82 1.95 2.41
N ALA A 26 -16.51 1.70 2.49
CA ALA A 26 -15.83 0.80 1.56
C ALA A 26 -15.80 -0.65 2.07
N HIS A 27 -16.28 -1.57 1.25
CA HIS A 27 -16.09 -3.00 1.43
C HIS A 27 -14.70 -3.42 0.92
N GLU A 28 -14.20 -4.57 1.34
CA GLU A 28 -12.87 -5.07 0.95
C GLU A 28 -12.72 -5.23 -0.56
N GLU A 29 -13.75 -5.69 -1.25
CA GLU A 29 -13.78 -5.81 -2.71
C GLU A 29 -13.61 -4.45 -3.41
N THR A 30 -14.16 -3.39 -2.82
CA THR A 30 -13.97 -2.02 -3.31
C THR A 30 -12.53 -1.58 -3.15
N LEU A 31 -11.88 -1.91 -2.02
CA LEU A 31 -10.47 -1.60 -1.79
C LEU A 31 -9.57 -2.35 -2.77
N LEU A 32 -9.88 -3.61 -3.07
CA LEU A 32 -9.17 -4.41 -4.09
C LEU A 32 -9.27 -3.75 -5.47
N THR A 33 -10.45 -3.25 -5.83
CA THR A 33 -10.65 -2.53 -7.09
C THR A 33 -9.83 -1.24 -7.14
N TYR A 34 -9.78 -0.47 -6.06
CA TYR A 34 -8.98 0.76 -6.00
C TYR A 34 -7.46 0.51 -6.01
N GLY A 35 -7.03 -0.65 -5.54
CA GLY A 35 -5.62 -1.05 -5.57
C GLY A 35 -5.20 -1.74 -6.88
N ASP A 36 -6.10 -1.88 -7.84
CA ASP A 36 -5.77 -2.44 -9.16
C ASP A 36 -4.89 -1.48 -9.97
N ILE A 37 -3.62 -1.85 -10.13
CA ILE A 37 -2.64 -1.02 -10.82
C ILE A 37 -2.82 -0.97 -12.33
N THR A 38 -3.60 -1.86 -12.92
CA THR A 38 -3.83 -1.86 -14.38
C THR A 38 -4.54 -0.59 -14.84
N ALA A 39 -5.40 -0.02 -13.98
CA ALA A 39 -6.06 1.25 -14.21
C ALA A 39 -5.23 2.47 -13.73
N LEU A 40 -4.25 2.28 -12.86
CA LEU A 40 -3.55 3.36 -12.17
C LEU A 40 -2.14 3.65 -12.70
N HIS A 41 -1.49 2.71 -13.39
CA HIS A 41 -0.07 2.82 -13.76
C HIS A 41 0.24 4.05 -14.64
N GLY A 42 -0.67 4.48 -15.50
CA GLY A 42 -0.50 5.68 -16.34
C GLY A 42 -0.74 7.01 -15.61
N ILE A 43 -1.26 6.97 -14.39
CA ILE A 43 -1.68 8.17 -13.64
C ILE A 43 -0.79 8.41 -12.42
N VAL A 44 -0.25 7.35 -11.81
CA VAL A 44 0.53 7.43 -10.57
C VAL A 44 2.01 7.16 -10.81
N PRO A 45 2.87 8.20 -10.82
CA PRO A 45 4.30 8.06 -11.08
C PRO A 45 5.02 7.04 -10.18
N ALA A 46 4.57 6.88 -8.94
CA ALA A 46 5.13 5.90 -8.01
C ALA A 46 4.98 4.46 -8.51
N ILE A 47 3.84 4.12 -9.11
CA ILE A 47 3.57 2.79 -9.67
C ILE A 47 4.45 2.56 -10.89
N PHE A 48 4.46 3.51 -11.82
CA PHE A 48 5.27 3.41 -13.04
C PHE A 48 6.77 3.28 -12.73
N GLY A 49 7.29 4.12 -11.83
CA GLY A 49 8.68 4.07 -11.41
C GLY A 49 9.08 2.76 -10.75
N ALA A 50 8.17 2.16 -9.97
CA ALA A 50 8.41 0.87 -9.33
C ALA A 50 8.37 -0.31 -10.33
N LEU A 51 7.42 -0.29 -11.28
CA LEU A 51 7.34 -1.32 -12.32
C LEU A 51 8.56 -1.34 -13.27
N ALA A 52 9.28 -0.23 -13.37
CA ALA A 52 10.52 -0.12 -14.16
C ALA A 52 11.79 -0.54 -13.37
N ALA A 53 11.65 -1.13 -12.19
CA ALA A 53 12.76 -1.61 -11.38
C ALA A 53 13.31 -2.94 -11.94
N GLU A 54 14.58 -3.23 -11.62
CA GLU A 54 15.24 -4.47 -12.04
C GLU A 54 14.79 -5.68 -11.21
N ASP A 55 14.47 -5.44 -9.92
CA ASP A 55 13.99 -6.47 -9.00
C ASP A 55 12.95 -5.91 -8.01
N GLY A 56 12.39 -6.78 -7.17
CA GLY A 56 11.37 -6.39 -6.20
C GLY A 56 11.92 -5.50 -5.07
N THR A 57 13.18 -5.63 -4.70
CA THR A 57 13.80 -4.77 -3.68
C THR A 57 13.90 -3.34 -4.20
N GLU A 58 14.41 -3.16 -5.40
CA GLU A 58 14.46 -1.86 -6.04
C GLU A 58 13.06 -1.27 -6.28
N ALA A 59 12.08 -2.12 -6.65
CA ALA A 59 10.69 -1.70 -6.80
C ALA A 59 10.13 -1.12 -5.50
N LEU A 60 10.36 -1.78 -4.36
CA LEU A 60 9.98 -1.30 -3.03
C LEU A 60 10.62 0.05 -2.70
N GLU A 61 11.92 0.19 -2.93
CA GLU A 61 12.66 1.42 -2.65
C GLU A 61 12.18 2.59 -3.51
N ARG A 62 11.96 2.34 -4.81
CA ARG A 62 11.42 3.33 -5.75
C ARG A 62 10.00 3.75 -5.33
N PHE A 63 9.13 2.78 -5.01
CA PHE A 63 7.79 3.07 -4.53
C PHE A 63 7.82 3.92 -3.26
N ALA A 64 8.60 3.54 -2.25
CA ALA A 64 8.73 4.28 -1.01
C ALA A 64 9.23 5.72 -1.22
N ARG A 65 10.19 5.90 -2.14
CA ARG A 65 10.72 7.22 -2.50
C ARG A 65 9.67 8.10 -3.14
N TYR A 66 8.94 7.58 -4.13
CA TYR A 66 7.93 8.36 -4.85
C TYR A 66 6.70 8.67 -3.99
N LYS A 67 6.33 7.80 -3.06
CA LYS A 67 5.22 8.06 -2.14
C LYS A 67 5.43 9.32 -1.29
N ARG A 68 6.68 9.63 -0.95
CA ARG A 68 7.02 10.88 -0.26
C ARG A 68 6.67 12.13 -1.05
N LEU A 69 6.65 12.05 -2.37
CA LEU A 69 6.38 13.19 -3.26
C LEU A 69 4.88 13.35 -3.57
N THR A 70 4.09 12.29 -3.42
CA THR A 70 2.71 12.25 -3.91
C THR A 70 1.66 12.34 -2.80
N GLY A 71 2.06 12.32 -1.54
CA GLY A 71 1.10 12.40 -0.44
C GLY A 71 1.74 12.23 0.95
N PRO A 72 0.91 12.19 1.99
CA PRO A 72 1.37 12.10 3.38
C PRO A 72 1.78 10.67 3.78
N VAL A 73 1.58 9.69 2.91
CA VAL A 73 1.93 8.29 3.20
C VAL A 73 3.44 8.12 3.17
N ARG A 74 3.96 7.46 4.20
CA ARG A 74 5.34 7.00 4.29
C ARG A 74 5.37 5.48 4.27
N VAL A 75 6.25 4.96 3.45
CA VAL A 75 6.54 3.53 3.35
C VAL A 75 7.97 3.33 3.82
N LEU A 76 8.15 2.55 4.85
CA LEU A 76 9.46 2.20 5.40
C LEU A 76 9.75 0.75 5.05
N VAL A 77 10.83 0.52 4.34
CA VAL A 77 11.31 -0.80 3.92
C VAL A 77 12.53 -1.16 4.76
N GLU A 78 12.46 -2.27 5.47
CA GLU A 78 13.51 -2.73 6.39
C GLU A 78 13.85 -4.19 6.06
N PRO A 79 14.91 -4.43 5.28
CA PRO A 79 15.41 -5.78 5.07
C PRO A 79 16.12 -6.28 6.34
N ASP A 80 15.83 -7.53 6.71
CA ASP A 80 16.46 -8.24 7.82
C ASP A 80 16.80 -9.67 7.37
N GLY A 81 17.97 -9.83 6.78
CA GLY A 81 18.47 -11.13 6.29
C GLY A 81 17.50 -11.78 5.30
N THR A 82 16.76 -12.77 5.77
CA THR A 82 15.82 -13.56 4.93
C THR A 82 14.43 -12.93 4.79
N ARG A 83 14.19 -11.82 5.49
CA ARG A 83 12.88 -11.16 5.54
C ARG A 83 13.01 -9.69 5.20
N THR A 84 11.96 -9.16 4.59
CA THR A 84 11.80 -7.71 4.36
C THR A 84 10.49 -7.26 4.99
N SER A 85 10.59 -6.35 5.96
CA SER A 85 9.44 -5.75 6.62
C SER A 85 9.09 -4.42 5.96
N ILE A 86 7.81 -4.19 5.72
CA ILE A 86 7.29 -2.97 5.10
C ILE A 86 6.25 -2.38 6.02
N ARG A 87 6.51 -1.17 6.53
CA ARG A 87 5.60 -0.45 7.43
C ARG A 87 5.05 0.79 6.78
N PHE A 88 3.81 1.13 7.15
CA PHE A 88 3.08 2.28 6.63
C PHE A 88 2.79 3.27 7.76
N SER A 89 3.04 4.54 7.49
CA SER A 89 2.72 5.65 8.40
C SER A 89 2.22 6.86 7.62
N TYR A 90 1.65 7.83 8.33
CA TYR A 90 1.23 9.12 7.75
C TYR A 90 1.95 10.26 8.45
N ASP A 91 2.42 11.23 7.68
CA ASP A 91 3.01 12.44 8.21
C ASP A 91 2.01 13.21 9.08
N GLY A 92 2.48 13.63 10.25
CA GLY A 92 1.68 14.42 11.19
C GLY A 92 0.57 13.63 11.90
N HIS A 93 0.53 12.29 11.76
CA HIS A 93 -0.45 11.44 12.44
C HIS A 93 0.23 10.40 13.31
N THR A 94 -0.15 10.36 14.60
CA THR A 94 0.45 9.46 15.61
C THR A 94 -0.50 8.38 16.11
N GLY A 95 -1.72 8.30 15.59
CA GLY A 95 -2.73 7.31 15.98
C GLY A 95 -2.87 6.15 15.02
N VAL A 96 -3.95 5.39 15.19
CA VAL A 96 -4.35 4.34 14.25
C VAL A 96 -4.73 5.00 12.92
N LEU A 97 -4.09 4.55 11.86
CA LEU A 97 -4.36 5.05 10.51
C LEU A 97 -5.73 4.57 10.03
N PRO A 98 -6.41 5.35 9.15
CA PRO A 98 -7.57 4.86 8.44
C PRO A 98 -7.23 3.59 7.68
N ALA A 99 -7.96 2.51 7.94
CA ALA A 99 -7.64 1.18 7.41
C ALA A 99 -7.68 1.15 5.89
N SER A 100 -8.69 1.76 5.27
CA SER A 100 -8.84 1.83 3.81
C SER A 100 -7.61 2.42 3.11
N GLY A 101 -7.07 3.52 3.64
CA GLY A 101 -5.90 4.17 3.05
C GLY A 101 -4.66 3.27 3.05
N VAL A 102 -4.39 2.59 4.17
CA VAL A 102 -3.24 1.69 4.27
C VAL A 102 -3.45 0.43 3.45
N VAL A 103 -4.65 -0.16 3.51
CA VAL A 103 -4.97 -1.38 2.75
C VAL A 103 -4.82 -1.17 1.25
N ILE A 104 -5.30 -0.05 0.71
CA ILE A 104 -5.12 0.29 -0.71
C ILE A 104 -3.63 0.37 -1.07
N GLU A 105 -2.80 1.01 -0.24
CA GLU A 105 -1.35 1.07 -0.47
C GLU A 105 -0.69 -0.31 -0.43
N GLN A 106 -1.10 -1.16 0.49
CA GLN A 106 -0.62 -2.55 0.56
C GLN A 106 -1.02 -3.35 -0.68
N ILE A 107 -2.25 -3.19 -1.17
CA ILE A 107 -2.74 -3.86 -2.39
C ILE A 107 -1.95 -3.39 -3.61
N ILE A 108 -1.79 -2.07 -3.77
CA ILE A 108 -1.00 -1.48 -4.87
C ILE A 108 0.41 -2.04 -4.87
N LEU A 109 1.07 -2.04 -3.71
CA LEU A 109 2.43 -2.53 -3.57
C LEU A 109 2.55 -3.99 -3.96
N MET A 110 1.63 -4.84 -3.50
CA MET A 110 1.64 -6.26 -3.85
C MET A 110 1.37 -6.51 -5.32
N ASN A 111 0.48 -5.73 -5.93
CA ASN A 111 0.22 -5.82 -7.36
C ASN A 111 1.46 -5.39 -8.18
N ILE A 112 2.18 -4.36 -7.75
CA ILE A 112 3.46 -3.96 -8.36
C ILE A 112 4.47 -5.12 -8.30
N LEU A 113 4.69 -5.68 -7.13
CA LEU A 113 5.65 -6.76 -6.94
C LEU A 113 5.30 -8.01 -7.76
N ARG A 114 4.04 -8.44 -7.72
CA ARG A 114 3.57 -9.60 -8.50
C ARG A 114 3.67 -9.37 -10.00
N THR A 115 3.32 -8.19 -10.47
CA THR A 115 3.38 -7.83 -11.89
C THR A 115 4.84 -7.71 -12.36
N GLY A 116 5.67 -7.00 -11.59
CA GLY A 116 7.07 -6.75 -11.96
C GLY A 116 7.93 -8.01 -11.95
N THR A 117 7.75 -8.88 -10.96
CA THR A 117 8.52 -10.15 -10.86
C THR A 117 7.92 -11.28 -11.69
N GLY A 118 6.66 -11.17 -12.10
CA GLY A 118 5.92 -12.28 -12.72
C GLY A 118 5.73 -13.50 -11.80
N ARG A 119 5.95 -13.32 -10.49
CA ARG A 119 5.93 -14.40 -9.50
C ARG A 119 4.79 -14.25 -8.51
N HIS A 120 4.36 -15.35 -7.93
CA HIS A 120 3.52 -15.32 -6.74
C HIS A 120 4.39 -15.02 -5.53
N ILE A 121 4.19 -13.83 -4.96
CA ILE A 121 4.91 -13.40 -3.75
C ILE A 121 4.07 -13.76 -2.54
N ASN A 122 4.65 -14.57 -1.66
CA ASN A 122 4.02 -15.01 -0.44
C ASN A 122 4.31 -14.05 0.72
N HIS A 123 3.25 -13.67 1.44
CA HIS A 123 3.42 -13.00 2.71
C HIS A 123 3.79 -14.00 3.79
N LEU A 124 4.83 -13.69 4.53
CA LEU A 124 5.16 -14.39 5.77
C LEU A 124 4.23 -13.93 6.90
N ARG A 125 3.85 -12.64 6.88
CA ARG A 125 2.98 -12.04 7.89
C ARG A 125 2.34 -10.76 7.37
N VAL A 126 1.08 -10.55 7.74
CA VAL A 126 0.36 -9.29 7.58
C VAL A 126 -0.11 -8.83 8.96
N GLU A 127 0.16 -7.60 9.32
CA GLU A 127 -0.25 -7.01 10.59
C GLU A 127 -1.15 -5.81 10.37
N SER A 128 -2.18 -5.67 11.22
CA SER A 128 -3.14 -4.57 11.14
C SER A 128 -3.79 -4.31 12.50
N PRO A 129 -4.12 -3.06 12.84
CA PRO A 129 -4.93 -2.75 14.02
C PRO A 129 -6.34 -3.34 13.95
N ARG A 130 -6.85 -3.60 12.75
CA ARG A 130 -8.13 -4.25 12.50
C ARG A 130 -7.93 -5.53 11.70
N PRO A 131 -8.60 -6.63 12.07
CA PRO A 131 -8.50 -7.87 11.30
C PRO A 131 -9.07 -7.66 9.89
N TYR A 132 -8.42 -8.30 8.91
CA TYR A 132 -8.91 -8.36 7.54
C TYR A 132 -9.94 -9.47 7.39
N GLY A 133 -10.94 -9.25 6.57
CA GLY A 133 -11.95 -10.23 6.23
C GLY A 133 -11.50 -11.19 5.13
N THR A 134 -12.47 -11.90 4.55
CA THR A 134 -12.21 -13.01 3.62
C THR A 134 -11.54 -12.55 2.33
N ALA A 135 -12.01 -11.46 1.71
CA ALA A 135 -11.47 -11.00 0.42
C ALA A 135 -10.00 -10.57 0.52
N LEU A 136 -9.64 -9.83 1.56
CA LEU A 136 -8.25 -9.44 1.81
C LEU A 136 -7.37 -10.64 2.23
N LYS A 137 -7.91 -11.57 3.03
CA LYS A 137 -7.21 -12.80 3.36
C LYS A 137 -6.87 -13.62 2.11
N GLU A 138 -7.80 -13.75 1.18
CA GLU A 138 -7.57 -14.44 -0.09
C GLU A 138 -6.53 -13.70 -0.95
N PHE A 139 -6.64 -12.37 -1.04
CA PHE A 139 -5.67 -11.56 -1.78
C PHE A 139 -4.25 -11.67 -1.24
N PHE A 140 -4.08 -11.57 0.09
CA PHE A 140 -2.76 -11.66 0.72
C PHE A 140 -2.27 -13.10 0.90
N GLY A 141 -3.14 -14.11 0.82
CA GLY A 141 -2.82 -15.52 1.04
C GLY A 141 -2.62 -15.91 2.50
N VAL A 142 -2.76 -14.97 3.44
CA VAL A 142 -2.61 -15.19 4.89
C VAL A 142 -3.62 -14.36 5.67
N SER A 143 -3.97 -14.81 6.87
CA SER A 143 -4.78 -14.01 7.79
C SER A 143 -3.95 -12.89 8.40
N SER A 144 -4.56 -11.73 8.62
CA SER A 144 -3.90 -10.63 9.34
C SER A 144 -3.80 -10.93 10.84
N HIS A 145 -2.69 -10.52 11.44
CA HIS A 145 -2.49 -10.53 12.88
C HIS A 145 -2.78 -9.14 13.46
N ARG A 146 -3.41 -9.09 14.62
CA ARG A 146 -3.67 -7.83 15.29
C ARG A 146 -2.37 -7.24 15.83
N ALA A 147 -2.08 -6.01 15.45
CA ALA A 147 -0.93 -5.24 15.90
C ALA A 147 -1.26 -3.75 15.98
N ALA A 148 -0.41 -2.95 16.64
CA ALA A 148 -0.61 -1.51 16.76
C ALA A 148 -0.40 -0.76 15.42
N GLN A 149 0.36 -1.34 14.51
CA GLN A 149 0.72 -0.75 13.23
C GLN A 149 0.39 -1.70 12.07
N ASN A 150 0.25 -1.12 10.89
CA ASN A 150 0.13 -1.91 9.66
C ASN A 150 1.51 -2.27 9.13
N SER A 151 1.72 -3.55 8.87
CA SER A 151 2.95 -4.04 8.23
C SER A 151 2.69 -5.23 7.31
N LEU A 152 3.59 -5.38 6.36
CA LEU A 152 3.75 -6.59 5.55
C LEU A 152 5.14 -7.16 5.82
N VAL A 153 5.26 -8.47 5.93
CA VAL A 153 6.54 -9.16 5.98
C VAL A 153 6.61 -10.14 4.81
N LEU A 154 7.62 -9.98 3.98
CA LEU A 154 7.88 -10.79 2.80
C LEU A 154 9.16 -11.60 2.98
N ALA A 155 9.28 -12.70 2.26
CA ALA A 155 10.56 -13.40 2.13
C ALA A 155 11.47 -12.61 1.18
N SER A 156 12.71 -12.27 1.62
CA SER A 156 13.61 -11.43 0.80
C SER A 156 13.99 -12.10 -0.53
N HIS A 157 14.02 -13.45 -0.59
CA HIS A 157 14.31 -14.17 -1.83
C HIS A 157 13.20 -14.06 -2.89
N ASP A 158 11.97 -13.72 -2.51
CA ASP A 158 10.87 -13.48 -3.45
C ASP A 158 11.01 -12.12 -4.15
N LEU A 159 11.86 -11.24 -3.61
CA LEU A 159 12.09 -9.89 -4.13
C LEU A 159 13.28 -9.81 -5.10
N ALA A 160 14.07 -10.88 -5.19
CA ALA A 160 15.23 -10.96 -6.05
C ALA A 160 14.86 -11.28 -7.53
#